data_7aecb68e3302d4889bcfed415601bdf3
#
_entry.id   7aecb68e3302d4889bcfed415601bdf3
#
_cell.length_a   1.000
_cell.length_b   1.000
_cell.length_c   1.000
_cell.angle_alpha   90.00
_cell.angle_beta   90.00
_cell.angle_gamma   90.00
#
_symmetry.space_group_name_H-M   'P 1'
#
loop_
_entity.id
_entity.type
_entity.pdbx_description
1 polymer ?
#
loop_
_entity_poly.entity_id
_entity_poly.type
_entity_poly.pdbx_seq_one_letter_code
_entity_poly.pdbx_strand_id
1 'polypeptide(L)' 'MPIKPDYVKKTGELLLERYPEAFNTDFEQNKESVQQLTTIESKGVRNRIAGYVTRKRN' A
#
# COMPACT_ATOMS: atom_id res chain seq x y z
N MET A 1 16.63 5.97 6.78
CA MET A 1 17.07 5.31 5.54
C MET A 1 16.12 5.67 4.41
N PRO A 2 16.63 6.22 3.31
CA PRO A 2 15.72 6.57 2.22
C PRO A 2 15.13 5.31 1.60
N ILE A 3 13.83 5.37 1.36
CA ILE A 3 13.13 4.25 0.76
C ILE A 3 13.13 4.44 -0.75
N LYS A 4 13.58 3.44 -1.47
CA LYS A 4 13.62 3.51 -2.91
C LYS A 4 12.21 3.56 -3.47
N PRO A 5 11.97 4.33 -4.53
CA PRO A 5 10.63 4.38 -5.15
C PRO A 5 10.13 2.98 -5.55
N ASP A 6 11.04 2.10 -5.95
CA ASP A 6 10.67 0.74 -6.34
C ASP A 6 10.08 -0.06 -5.18
N TYR A 7 10.50 0.24 -3.95
CA TYR A 7 9.96 -0.46 -2.79
C TYR A 7 8.45 -0.26 -2.68
N VAL A 8 8.00 0.99 -2.80
CA VAL A 8 6.58 1.30 -2.70
C VAL A 8 5.81 0.63 -3.83
N LYS A 9 6.33 0.73 -5.05
CA LYS A 9 5.68 0.14 -6.20
C LYS A 9 5.58 -1.37 -6.09
N LYS A 10 6.69 -2.03 -5.78
CA LYS A 10 6.70 -3.49 -5.70
C LYS A 10 5.82 -4.00 -4.58
N THR A 11 5.88 -3.36 -3.42
CA THR A 11 5.04 -3.75 -2.29
C THR A 11 3.58 -3.55 -2.61
N GLY A 12 3.22 -2.42 -3.22
CA GLY A 12 1.84 -2.17 -3.61
C GLY A 12 1.32 -3.18 -4.60
N GLU A 13 2.12 -3.49 -5.63
CA GLU A 13 1.72 -4.48 -6.62
C GLU A 13 1.55 -5.86 -6.01
N LEU A 14 2.46 -6.25 -5.12
CA LEU A 14 2.37 -7.53 -4.45
C LEU A 14 1.10 -7.64 -3.61
N LEU A 15 0.78 -6.57 -2.89
CA LEU A 15 -0.43 -6.55 -2.08
C LEU A 15 -1.69 -6.64 -2.94
N LEU A 16 -1.71 -5.94 -4.07
CA LEU A 16 -2.85 -6.01 -4.98
C LEU A 16 -3.01 -7.41 -5.58
N GLU A 17 -1.89 -8.06 -5.86
CA GLU A 17 -1.93 -9.39 -6.43
C GLU A 17 -2.41 -10.43 -5.43
N ARG A 18 -1.90 -10.35 -4.20
CA ARG A 18 -2.23 -11.34 -3.18
C ARG A 18 -3.54 -11.08 -2.47
N TYR A 19 -3.90 -9.80 -2.32
CA TYR A 19 -5.10 -9.42 -1.57
C TYR A 19 -5.93 -8.44 -2.38
N PRO A 20 -6.39 -8.84 -3.57
CA PRO A 20 -7.14 -7.91 -4.42
C PRO A 20 -8.43 -7.41 -3.77
N GLU A 21 -9.03 -8.20 -2.89
CA GLU A 21 -10.27 -7.82 -2.24
C GLU A 21 -10.07 -6.93 -1.01
N ALA A 22 -8.82 -6.83 -0.54
CA ALA A 22 -8.52 -6.01 0.63
C ALA A 22 -8.41 -4.52 0.28
N PHE A 23 -8.38 -4.17 -1.00
CA PHE A 23 -8.16 -2.81 -1.44
C PHE A 23 -9.30 -2.34 -2.34
N ASN A 24 -9.59 -1.04 -2.25
CA ASN A 24 -10.63 -0.43 -3.03
C ASN A 24 -10.19 0.99 -3.41
N THR A 25 -11.12 1.87 -3.75
CA THR A 25 -10.79 3.24 -4.13
C THR A 25 -10.76 4.19 -2.94
N ASP A 26 -10.96 3.68 -1.72
CA ASP A 26 -10.95 4.49 -0.51
C ASP A 26 -9.56 4.47 0.11
N PHE A 27 -8.87 5.60 0.05
CA PHE A 27 -7.51 5.74 0.56
C PHE A 27 -7.43 5.43 2.06
N GLU A 28 -8.42 5.88 2.83
CA GLU A 28 -8.41 5.66 4.27
C GLU A 28 -8.46 4.18 4.62
N GLN A 29 -9.33 3.44 3.94
CA GLN A 29 -9.42 2.01 4.17
C GLN A 29 -8.17 1.29 3.69
N ASN A 30 -7.61 1.73 2.58
CA ASN A 30 -6.40 1.13 2.05
C ASN A 30 -5.22 1.30 2.99
N LYS A 31 -5.13 2.44 3.68
CA LYS A 31 -4.09 2.64 4.69
C LYS A 31 -4.16 1.60 5.79
N GLU A 32 -5.36 1.34 6.27
CA GLU A 32 -5.54 0.34 7.32
C GLU A 32 -5.19 -1.04 6.82
N SER A 33 -5.59 -1.37 5.59
CA SER A 33 -5.28 -2.67 5.02
C SER A 33 -3.76 -2.87 4.88
N VAL A 34 -3.06 -1.85 4.41
CA VAL A 34 -1.60 -1.92 4.31
C VAL A 34 -0.99 -2.16 5.68
N GLN A 35 -1.47 -1.46 6.70
CA GLN A 35 -0.95 -1.61 8.05
C GLN A 35 -1.17 -3.01 8.61
N GLN A 36 -2.31 -3.61 8.30
CA GLN A 36 -2.62 -4.94 8.79
C GLN A 36 -1.88 -6.03 8.04
N LEU A 37 -1.66 -5.84 6.76
CA LEU A 37 -1.05 -6.86 5.91
C LEU A 37 0.48 -6.78 5.87
N THR A 38 1.06 -5.73 6.40
CA THR A 38 2.51 -5.55 6.42
C THR A 38 2.99 -5.18 7.81
N THR A 39 4.31 -5.28 8.03
CA THR A 39 4.91 -4.89 9.30
C THR A 39 5.62 -3.55 9.20
N ILE A 40 5.19 -2.71 8.28
CA ILE A 40 5.81 -1.41 8.06
C ILE A 40 5.51 -0.49 9.24
N GLU A 41 6.54 -0.02 9.92
CA GLU A 41 6.38 0.86 11.07
C GLU A 41 6.26 2.32 10.68
N SER A 42 6.79 2.69 9.52
CA SER A 42 6.76 4.08 9.07
C SER A 42 5.40 4.45 8.49
N LYS A 43 4.75 5.43 9.10
CA LYS A 43 3.46 5.91 8.60
C LYS A 43 3.60 6.55 7.23
N GLY A 44 4.74 7.20 6.97
CA GLY A 44 4.98 7.80 5.67
C GLY A 44 5.04 6.78 4.55
N VAL A 45 5.73 5.66 4.80
CA VAL A 45 5.82 4.58 3.82
C VAL A 45 4.46 3.93 3.62
N ARG A 46 3.76 3.66 4.71
CA ARG A 46 2.40 3.09 4.65
C ARG A 46 1.49 3.96 3.78
N ASN A 47 1.54 5.26 3.99
CA ASN A 47 0.69 6.18 3.23
C ASN A 47 1.05 6.17 1.75
N ARG A 48 2.33 6.08 1.43
CA ARG A 48 2.75 6.03 0.02
C ARG A 48 2.26 4.76 -0.66
N ILE A 49 2.37 3.63 0.02
CA ILE A 49 1.90 2.36 -0.52
C ILE A 49 0.39 2.40 -0.70
N ALA A 50 -0.32 2.91 0.29
CA ALA A 50 -1.77 3.03 0.20
C ALA A 50 -2.18 3.95 -0.96
N GLY A 51 -1.46 5.04 -1.16
CA GLY A 51 -1.72 5.93 -2.29
C GLY A 51 -1.52 5.25 -3.63
N TYR A 52 -0.43 4.48 -3.74
CA TYR A 52 -0.16 3.73 -4.95
C TYR A 52 -1.26 2.72 -5.25
N VAL A 53 -1.67 1.97 -4.21
CA VAL A 53 -2.71 0.96 -4.35
C VAL A 53 -4.03 1.61 -4.76
N THR A 54 -4.37 2.72 -4.14
CA THR A 54 -5.60 3.42 -4.44
C THR A 54 -5.63 3.87 -5.91
N ARG A 55 -4.51 4.38 -6.40
CA ARG A 55 -4.43 4.82 -7.80
C ARG A 55 -4.57 3.65 -8.77
N LYS A 56 -4.02 2.50 -8.42
CA LYS A 56 -4.11 1.32 -9.27
C LYS A 56 -5.51 0.73 -9.30
N ARG A 57 -6.26 0.89 -8.23
CA ARG A 57 -7.64 0.38 -8.18
C ARG A 57 -8.63 1.31 -8.88
N ASN A 58 -8.24 2.56 -9.07
CA ASN A 58 -9.12 3.48 -9.81
C ASN A 58 -9.13 3.13 -11.31
#